data_56f34755922282267b4566fcbc06e067
#
_entry.id   56f34755922282267b4566fcbc06e067
#
_cell.length_a   1.000
_cell.length_b   1.000
_cell.length_c   1.000
_cell.angle_alpha   90.00
_cell.angle_beta   90.00
_cell.angle_gamma   90.00
#
_symmetry.space_group_name_H-M   'P 1'
#
loop_
_entity.id
_entity.type
_entity.pdbx_description
1 polymer ?
#
loop_
_entity_poly.entity_id
_entity_poly.type
_entity_poly.pdbx_seq_one_letter_code
_entity_poly.pdbx_strand_id
1 'polypeptide(L)'
;MVRVFILPPTIAELRRRLESRATDDGQVIDARMERARAEISHWDAYDYVVVNEDVDTCFAKVREILHAERMKRQRQTGLIPFVRRVMM
;
A
#
# COMPACT_ATOMS: atom_id res chain seq x y z
N MET A 1 3.05 -1.56 13.76
CA MET A 1 2.20 -0.91 12.73
C MET A 1 2.61 -1.41 11.36
N VAL A 2 1.63 -1.81 10.56
CA VAL A 2 1.87 -2.28 9.19
C VAL A 2 1.76 -1.10 8.21
N ARG A 3 2.77 -0.94 7.37
CA ARG A 3 2.81 0.14 6.38
C ARG A 3 2.84 -0.46 4.98
N VAL A 4 1.89 -0.04 4.15
CA VAL A 4 1.75 -0.50 2.78
C VAL A 4 2.01 0.66 1.84
N PHE A 5 2.92 0.47 0.88
CA PHE A 5 3.20 1.46 -0.15
C PHE A 5 2.54 1.02 -1.45
N ILE A 6 1.77 1.92 -2.04
CA ILE A 6 1.15 1.69 -3.34
C ILE A 6 1.94 2.44 -4.40
N LEU A 7 2.60 1.68 -5.26
CA LEU A 7 3.54 2.19 -6.24
C LEU A 7 2.87 2.26 -7.62
N PRO A 8 3.00 3.36 -8.37
CA PRO A 8 2.50 3.39 -9.74
C PRO A 8 3.34 2.48 -10.64
N PRO A 9 2.76 1.97 -11.76
CA PRO A 9 3.51 1.08 -12.64
C PRO A 9 4.65 1.79 -13.38
N THR A 10 4.48 3.07 -13.69
CA THR A 10 5.52 3.92 -14.30
C THR A 10 5.36 5.36 -13.82
N ILE A 11 6.43 6.13 -13.94
CA ILE A 11 6.38 7.58 -13.66
C ILE A 11 5.45 8.30 -14.65
N ALA A 12 5.46 7.88 -15.90
CA ALA A 12 4.58 8.46 -16.92
C ALA A 12 3.09 8.24 -16.56
N GLU A 13 2.74 7.07 -16.07
CA GLU A 13 1.38 6.76 -15.64
C GLU A 13 0.98 7.59 -14.42
N LEU A 14 1.90 7.79 -13.47
CA LEU A 14 1.65 8.65 -12.34
C LEU A 14 1.33 10.07 -12.78
N ARG A 15 2.14 10.62 -13.70
CA ARG A 15 1.91 11.96 -14.24
C ARG A 15 0.54 12.05 -14.92
N ARG A 16 0.19 11.06 -15.72
CA ARG A 16 -1.10 11.01 -16.41
C ARG A 16 -2.26 11.05 -15.41
N ARG A 17 -2.15 10.28 -14.31
CA ARG A 17 -3.19 10.26 -13.28
C ARG A 17 -3.33 11.61 -12.57
N LEU A 18 -2.21 12.27 -12.28
CA LEU A 18 -2.22 13.59 -11.67
C LEU A 18 -2.85 14.63 -12.60
N GLU A 19 -2.50 14.59 -13.87
CA GLU A 19 -3.05 15.51 -14.87
C GLU A 19 -4.55 15.32 -15.05
N SER A 20 -5.04 14.09 -15.03
CA SER A 20 -6.46 13.80 -15.22
C SER A 20 -7.33 14.21 -14.02
N ARG A 21 -6.75 14.25 -12.81
CA ARG A 21 -7.48 14.62 -11.59
C ARG A 21 -7.48 16.11 -11.32
N ALA A 22 -6.47 16.80 -11.82
CA ALA A 22 -6.21 18.18 -11.43
C ALA A 22 -6.64 19.12 -12.54
N THR A 23 -7.29 20.22 -12.14
CA THR A 23 -7.44 21.41 -12.97
C THR A 23 -6.27 22.38 -12.75
N ASP A 24 -5.22 21.90 -12.07
CA ASP A 24 -4.07 22.67 -11.72
C ASP A 24 -3.14 22.90 -12.93
N ASP A 25 -2.32 23.94 -12.86
CA ASP A 25 -1.36 24.23 -13.93
C ASP A 25 -0.17 23.27 -13.87
N GLY A 26 0.70 23.33 -14.89
CA GLY A 26 1.85 22.45 -15.02
C GLY A 26 2.85 22.59 -13.88
N GLN A 27 2.96 23.76 -13.25
CA GLN A 27 3.88 23.96 -12.12
C GLN A 27 3.43 23.18 -10.89
N VAL A 28 2.13 23.15 -10.62
CA VAL A 28 1.58 22.38 -9.50
C VAL A 28 1.78 20.90 -9.74
N ILE A 29 1.54 20.44 -10.96
CA ILE A 29 1.73 19.02 -11.34
C ILE A 29 3.21 18.65 -11.18
N ASP A 30 4.13 19.47 -11.64
CA ASP A 30 5.56 19.22 -11.51
C ASP A 30 6.00 19.15 -10.05
N ALA A 31 5.46 19.99 -9.19
CA ALA A 31 5.75 19.96 -7.76
C ALA A 31 5.25 18.66 -7.12
N ARG A 32 4.06 18.20 -7.51
CA ARG A 32 3.52 16.92 -7.04
C ARG A 32 4.34 15.74 -7.53
N MET A 33 4.83 15.79 -8.76
CA MET A 33 5.70 14.74 -9.30
C MET A 33 7.02 14.65 -8.54
N GLU A 34 7.62 15.79 -8.21
CA GLU A 34 8.83 15.83 -7.40
C GLU A 34 8.62 15.20 -6.03
N ARG A 35 7.52 15.55 -5.38
CA ARG A 35 7.17 14.99 -4.06
C ARG A 35 6.95 13.48 -4.16
N ALA A 36 6.25 13.02 -5.20
CA ALA A 36 6.00 11.60 -5.41
C ALA A 36 7.31 10.83 -5.63
N ARG A 37 8.25 11.38 -6.39
CA ARG A 37 9.56 10.77 -6.60
C ARG A 37 10.33 10.65 -5.29
N ALA A 38 10.27 11.67 -4.44
CA ALA A 38 10.91 11.61 -3.13
C ALA A 38 10.30 10.51 -2.25
N GLU A 39 8.98 10.35 -2.27
CA GLU A 39 8.30 9.28 -1.54
C GLU A 39 8.66 7.91 -2.08
N ILE A 40 8.73 7.75 -3.39
CA ILE A 40 9.09 6.49 -4.04
C ILE A 40 10.51 6.07 -3.65
N SER A 41 11.42 7.02 -3.48
CA SER A 41 12.80 6.70 -3.09
C SER A 41 12.90 6.05 -1.70
N HIS A 42 11.86 6.15 -0.89
CA HIS A 42 11.78 5.54 0.45
C HIS A 42 10.94 4.26 0.48
N TRP A 43 10.78 3.60 -0.66
CA TRP A 43 9.93 2.40 -0.78
C TRP A 43 10.33 1.28 0.19
N ASP A 44 11.62 1.16 0.48
CA ASP A 44 12.16 0.11 1.36
C ASP A 44 11.88 0.34 2.85
N ALA A 45 11.30 1.49 3.21
CA ALA A 45 10.87 1.76 4.58
C ALA A 45 9.49 1.17 4.90
N TYR A 46 8.80 0.60 3.91
CA TYR A 46 7.47 0.02 4.05
C TYR A 46 7.54 -1.49 4.23
N ASP A 47 6.51 -2.05 4.88
CA ASP A 47 6.44 -3.50 5.11
C ASP A 47 5.98 -4.24 3.86
N TYR A 48 5.12 -3.62 3.08
CA TYR A 48 4.58 -4.18 1.83
C TYR A 48 4.61 -3.13 0.73
N VAL A 49 4.88 -3.59 -0.48
CA VAL A 49 4.84 -2.73 -1.68
C VAL A 49 3.90 -3.39 -2.69
N VAL A 50 2.89 -2.64 -3.12
CA VAL A 50 1.91 -3.10 -4.10
C VAL A 50 1.97 -2.21 -5.32
N VAL A 51 2.18 -2.80 -6.51
CA VAL A 51 2.17 -2.05 -7.76
C VAL A 51 0.72 -1.88 -8.24
N ASN A 52 0.30 -0.64 -8.42
CA ASN A 52 -1.06 -0.32 -8.85
C ASN A 52 -1.13 -0.25 -10.37
N GLU A 53 -1.29 -1.41 -11.01
CA GLU A 53 -1.51 -1.48 -12.46
C GLU A 53 -2.97 -1.20 -12.81
N ASP A 54 -3.90 -1.73 -11.99
CA ASP A 54 -5.31 -1.38 -12.07
C ASP A 54 -5.91 -1.40 -10.66
N VAL A 55 -7.02 -0.66 -10.49
CA VAL A 55 -7.63 -0.43 -9.18
C VAL A 55 -8.12 -1.73 -8.55
N ASP A 56 -8.76 -2.59 -9.32
CA ASP A 56 -9.36 -3.81 -8.78
C ASP A 56 -8.29 -4.80 -8.30
N THR A 57 -7.24 -4.99 -9.10
CA THR A 57 -6.12 -5.86 -8.74
C THR A 57 -5.37 -5.33 -7.53
N CYS A 58 -5.14 -4.02 -7.50
CA CYS A 58 -4.49 -3.36 -6.37
C CYS A 58 -5.29 -3.54 -5.09
N PHE A 59 -6.60 -3.32 -5.15
CA PHE A 59 -7.50 -3.48 -4.02
C PHE A 59 -7.49 -4.93 -3.49
N ALA A 60 -7.50 -5.91 -4.40
CA ALA A 60 -7.45 -7.32 -4.02
C ALA A 60 -6.15 -7.65 -3.28
N LYS A 61 -5.01 -7.15 -3.74
CA LYS A 61 -3.72 -7.35 -3.08
C LYS A 61 -3.68 -6.73 -1.68
N VAL A 62 -4.20 -5.52 -1.54
CA VAL A 62 -4.27 -4.85 -0.23
C VAL A 62 -5.15 -5.64 0.72
N ARG A 63 -6.27 -6.17 0.24
CA ARG A 63 -7.16 -7.00 1.04
C ARG A 63 -6.46 -8.28 1.51
N GLU A 64 -5.68 -8.93 0.64
CA GLU A 64 -4.90 -10.11 1.01
C GLU A 64 -3.90 -9.78 2.12
N ILE A 65 -3.23 -8.63 2.04
CA ILE A 65 -2.31 -8.18 3.09
C ILE A 65 -3.03 -8.01 4.42
N LEU A 66 -4.20 -7.37 4.40
CA LEU A 66 -4.98 -7.17 5.63
C LEU A 66 -5.41 -8.48 6.25
N HIS A 67 -5.84 -9.45 5.44
CA HIS A 67 -6.24 -10.77 5.92
C HIS A 67 -5.04 -11.51 6.52
N ALA A 68 -3.90 -11.49 5.83
CA ALA A 68 -2.68 -12.15 6.33
C ALA A 68 -2.22 -11.54 7.64
N GLU A 69 -2.26 -10.20 7.75
CA GLU A 69 -1.87 -9.52 8.97
C GLU A 69 -2.76 -9.88 10.16
N ARG A 70 -4.06 -10.05 9.93
CA ARG A 70 -5.00 -10.49 10.97
C ARG A 70 -4.70 -11.90 11.45
N MET A 71 -4.14 -12.75 10.61
CA MET A 71 -3.80 -14.11 10.95
C MET A 71 -2.45 -14.23 11.66
N LYS A 72 -1.67 -13.18 11.73
CA LYS A 72 -0.41 -13.22 12.46
C LYS A 72 -0.66 -13.57 13.92
N ARG A 73 0.18 -14.47 14.47
CA ARG A 73 0.08 -14.96 15.85
C ARG A 73 -0.06 -13.82 16.86
N GLN A 74 0.73 -12.78 16.70
CA GLN A 74 0.78 -11.66 17.65
C GLN A 74 -0.45 -10.76 17.62
N ARG A 75 -1.32 -10.93 16.62
CA ARG A 75 -2.55 -10.16 16.50
C ARG A 75 -3.80 -10.96 16.84
N GLN A 76 -3.66 -12.26 17.13
CA GLN A 76 -4.77 -13.14 17.47
C GLN A 76 -4.93 -13.21 18.98
N THR A 77 -5.77 -12.33 19.52
CA THR A 77 -5.93 -12.18 20.97
C THR A 77 -6.54 -13.41 21.64
N GLY A 78 -7.33 -14.20 20.91
CA GLY A 78 -7.94 -15.42 21.46
C GLY A 78 -7.12 -16.69 21.28
N LEU A 79 -5.91 -16.60 20.72
CA LEU A 79 -5.13 -17.78 20.37
C LEU A 79 -4.61 -18.54 21.58
N ILE A 80 -4.12 -17.85 22.60
CA ILE A 80 -3.57 -18.51 23.80
C ILE A 80 -4.60 -19.38 24.50
N PRO A 81 -5.81 -18.89 24.86
CA PRO A 81 -6.80 -19.76 25.48
C PRO A 81 -7.30 -20.86 24.54
N PHE A 82 -7.35 -20.60 23.23
CA PHE A 82 -7.73 -21.62 22.27
C PHE A 82 -6.72 -22.77 22.23
N VAL A 83 -5.42 -22.45 22.17
CA VAL A 83 -4.36 -23.45 22.18
C VAL A 83 -4.39 -24.28 23.44
N ARG A 84 -4.63 -23.65 24.60
CA ARG A 84 -4.76 -24.36 25.87
C ARG A 84 -5.89 -25.39 25.82
N ARG A 85 -7.02 -25.03 25.23
CA ARG A 85 -8.16 -25.96 25.08
C ARG A 85 -7.83 -27.11 24.13
N VAL A 86 -7.12 -26.85 23.05
CA VAL A 86 -6.70 -27.88 22.10
C VAL A 86 -5.79 -28.91 22.78
N MET A 87 -4.93 -28.44 23.68
CA MET A 87 -3.97 -29.32 24.35
C MET A 87 -4.54 -30.09 25.55
N MET A 88 -5.75 -29.76 25.96
CA MET A 88 -6.45 -30.53 26.99
C MET A 88 -7.03 -31.84 26.43
#